data_2b852ba05b79b952ddbb778d47b4c351
#
_entry.id   2b852ba05b79b952ddbb778d47b4c351
#
_cell.length_a   1.000
_cell.length_b   1.000
_cell.length_c   1.000
_cell.angle_alpha   90.00
_cell.angle_beta   90.00
_cell.angle_gamma   90.00
#
_symmetry.space_group_name_H-M   'P 1'
#
loop_
_entity.id
_entity.type
_entity.pdbx_description
1 polymer ?
#
loop_
_entity_poly.entity_id
_entity_poly.type
_entity_poly.pdbx_seq_one_letter_code
_entity_poly.pdbx_strand_id
1 'polypeptide(L)'
;MTGISRRRRKRATWRGVAAAATTTAVTALAAACGGRAVSGPRVEASAVRVVPAATAIVLETAGPPPSDTAVSFAAGALHVVVLRHGPPENVVFAEVSFPPRAFRVDSGRVVSVEIRPRPGVYGLEVVTSQPLRQGASVTFKYARYFSAPARARIAFGSDVLYERALAVGQVQAGGSALALLPSSRPTADNLRAPLPASGIYLVAAAP
;
A
#
# COMPACT_ATOMS: atom_id res chain seq x y z
N MET A 1 21.24 -51.50 35.57
CA MET A 1 22.34 -51.08 36.45
C MET A 1 22.49 -49.61 36.25
N THR A 2 21.86 -48.88 37.11
CA THR A 2 22.31 -48.11 38.27
C THR A 2 23.10 -46.84 37.91
N GLY A 3 22.55 -45.74 38.34
CA GLY A 3 23.32 -44.55 38.65
C GLY A 3 22.54 -43.25 38.74
N ILE A 4 21.68 -43.10 39.78
CA ILE A 4 21.03 -41.82 40.11
C ILE A 4 22.01 -40.99 40.94
N SER A 5 22.32 -39.77 40.53
CA SER A 5 23.05 -38.80 41.37
C SER A 5 22.19 -37.56 41.62
N ARG A 6 21.63 -37.51 42.82
CA ARG A 6 20.97 -36.32 43.41
C ARG A 6 22.05 -35.36 43.91
N ARG A 7 22.07 -34.11 43.45
CA ARG A 7 22.79 -33.03 44.12
C ARG A 7 21.83 -32.10 44.86
N ARG A 8 22.06 -32.07 46.18
CA ARG A 8 21.36 -31.28 47.21
C ARG A 8 21.57 -29.78 47.00
N ARG A 9 20.48 -29.04 47.11
CA ARG A 9 20.48 -27.56 47.24
C ARG A 9 20.84 -27.21 48.70
N LYS A 10 21.87 -26.40 48.90
CA LYS A 10 22.18 -25.71 50.16
C LYS A 10 21.38 -24.40 50.20
N ARG A 11 20.57 -24.27 51.23
CA ARG A 11 19.94 -23.01 51.63
C ARG A 11 20.96 -22.19 52.41
N ALA A 12 21.18 -20.95 51.99
CA ALA A 12 21.88 -19.96 52.80
C ALA A 12 20.87 -18.93 53.31
N THR A 13 20.65 -18.96 54.60
CA THR A 13 19.91 -17.95 55.36
C THR A 13 20.86 -16.81 55.67
N TRP A 14 20.53 -15.58 55.32
CA TRP A 14 21.17 -14.40 55.85
C TRP A 14 20.15 -13.56 56.62
N ARG A 15 20.45 -13.39 57.90
CA ARG A 15 19.74 -12.56 58.87
C ARG A 15 20.24 -11.12 58.74
N GLY A 16 19.33 -10.22 58.98
CA GLY A 16 19.29 -8.81 58.93
C GLY A 16 20.40 -8.02 59.64
N VAL A 17 20.49 -6.81 59.17
CA VAL A 17 20.95 -5.65 59.96
C VAL A 17 20.05 -4.46 59.59
N ALA A 18 19.37 -3.94 60.58
CA ALA A 18 18.63 -2.69 60.51
C ALA A 18 19.66 -1.54 60.66
N ALA A 19 19.56 -0.51 59.86
CA ALA A 19 20.21 0.76 60.11
C ALA A 19 19.34 1.90 59.58
N ALA A 20 19.29 2.92 60.39
CA ALA A 20 18.36 4.00 60.52
C ALA A 20 18.33 5.03 59.36
N ALA A 21 17.20 5.73 59.38
CA ALA A 21 16.79 6.84 58.53
C ALA A 21 17.79 8.00 58.46
N THR A 22 17.95 8.57 57.26
CA THR A 22 18.20 10.02 57.06
C THR A 22 17.47 10.49 55.80
N THR A 23 16.41 11.21 56.04
CA THR A 23 15.60 11.91 55.07
C THR A 23 16.40 13.07 54.49
N THR A 24 16.87 12.95 53.27
CA THR A 24 17.36 14.08 52.49
C THR A 24 16.39 14.32 51.34
N ALA A 25 15.62 15.37 51.46
CA ALA A 25 14.73 15.85 50.40
C ALA A 25 15.59 16.38 49.22
N VAL A 26 15.68 15.60 48.17
CA VAL A 26 16.24 16.07 46.89
C VAL A 26 15.06 16.48 46.02
N THR A 27 14.90 17.81 45.88
CA THR A 27 13.99 18.41 44.93
C THR A 27 14.51 18.13 43.51
N ALA A 28 13.98 17.10 42.86
CA ALA A 28 14.28 16.86 41.45
C ALA A 28 13.47 17.84 40.61
N LEU A 29 14.13 18.86 40.06
CA LEU A 29 13.59 19.59 38.91
C LEU A 29 13.50 18.60 37.74
N ALA A 30 12.29 18.11 37.49
CA ALA A 30 11.98 17.43 36.26
C ALA A 30 11.96 18.48 35.14
N ALA A 31 13.10 18.61 34.43
CA ALA A 31 13.14 19.26 33.14
C ALA A 31 12.26 18.46 32.20
N ALA A 32 11.02 18.93 31.99
CA ALA A 32 10.12 18.45 30.98
C ALA A 32 10.71 18.77 29.61
N CYS A 33 11.59 17.90 29.09
CA CYS A 33 11.86 17.83 27.67
C CYS A 33 10.58 17.33 26.98
N GLY A 34 9.65 18.28 26.79
CA GLY A 34 8.51 18.10 25.91
C GLY A 34 9.01 17.94 24.48
N GLY A 35 9.46 16.75 24.14
CA GLY A 35 9.63 16.36 22.74
C GLY A 35 8.27 16.50 22.07
N ARG A 36 8.04 17.65 21.44
CA ARG A 36 6.97 17.81 20.48
C ARG A 36 7.23 16.75 19.41
N ALA A 37 6.47 15.64 19.48
CA ALA A 37 6.36 14.74 18.35
C ALA A 37 5.89 15.60 17.19
N VAL A 38 6.77 15.88 16.24
CA VAL A 38 6.40 16.47 14.97
C VAL A 38 5.55 15.39 14.30
N SER A 39 4.25 15.45 14.54
CA SER A 39 3.27 14.70 13.73
C SER A 39 3.42 15.28 12.33
N GLY A 40 4.22 14.60 11.50
CA GLY A 40 4.23 14.87 10.07
C GLY A 40 2.77 14.84 9.59
N PRO A 41 2.45 15.56 8.52
CA PRO A 41 1.09 15.61 8.01
C PRO A 41 0.62 14.17 7.81
N ARG A 42 -0.26 13.72 8.71
CA ARG A 42 -1.02 12.49 8.54
C ARG A 42 -1.85 12.74 7.29
N VAL A 43 -1.44 12.18 6.16
CA VAL A 43 -2.28 12.14 4.97
C VAL A 43 -3.49 11.34 5.41
N GLU A 44 -4.53 12.04 5.81
CA GLU A 44 -5.82 11.42 6.10
C GLU A 44 -6.18 10.63 4.86
N ALA A 45 -6.49 9.35 5.06
CA ALA A 45 -6.98 8.50 3.99
C ALA A 45 -8.24 9.19 3.45
N SER A 46 -8.10 9.93 2.35
CA SER A 46 -9.19 10.68 1.74
C SER A 46 -10.33 9.72 1.46
N ALA A 47 -11.55 10.11 1.84
CA ALA A 47 -12.74 9.33 1.52
C ALA A 47 -12.82 9.07 0.00
N VAL A 48 -13.42 7.95 -0.38
CA VAL A 48 -13.68 7.65 -1.79
C VAL A 48 -14.48 8.81 -2.40
N ARG A 49 -13.96 9.38 -3.49
CA ARG A 49 -14.60 10.48 -4.22
C ARG A 49 -15.04 9.97 -5.58
N VAL A 50 -16.34 10.00 -5.85
CA VAL A 50 -16.88 9.62 -7.17
C VAL A 50 -16.93 10.84 -8.08
N VAL A 51 -16.39 10.70 -9.28
CA VAL A 51 -16.37 11.75 -10.30
C VAL A 51 -16.89 11.19 -11.63
N PRO A 52 -17.50 12.00 -12.50
CA PRO A 52 -17.84 11.57 -13.86
C PRO A 52 -16.58 11.16 -14.62
N ALA A 53 -16.61 10.01 -15.28
CA ALA A 53 -15.44 9.53 -16.05
C ALA A 53 -15.02 10.53 -17.15
N ALA A 54 -15.98 11.23 -17.74
CA ALA A 54 -15.73 12.24 -18.78
C ALA A 54 -14.91 13.45 -18.27
N THR A 55 -15.02 13.79 -16.99
CA THR A 55 -14.28 14.91 -16.40
C THR A 55 -12.94 14.50 -15.79
N ALA A 56 -12.78 13.23 -15.44
CA ALA A 56 -11.53 12.72 -14.91
C ALA A 56 -10.40 12.84 -15.93
N ILE A 57 -9.24 13.31 -15.49
CA ILE A 57 -8.04 13.42 -16.34
C ILE A 57 -7.15 12.24 -16.04
N VAL A 58 -7.15 11.26 -16.94
CA VAL A 58 -6.38 10.01 -16.80
C VAL A 58 -4.92 10.28 -17.16
N LEU A 59 -4.00 9.70 -16.38
CA LEU A 59 -2.57 9.78 -16.64
C LEU A 59 -2.22 8.91 -17.85
N GLU A 60 -1.63 9.53 -18.87
CA GLU A 60 -1.13 8.85 -20.05
C GLU A 60 0.25 8.24 -19.80
N THR A 61 0.64 7.26 -20.60
CA THR A 61 1.99 6.70 -20.62
C THR A 61 2.58 6.77 -22.02
N ALA A 62 3.81 7.26 -22.10
CA ALA A 62 4.60 7.28 -23.34
C ALA A 62 5.40 5.97 -23.54
N GLY A 63 5.41 5.08 -22.56
CA GLY A 63 6.19 3.84 -22.60
C GLY A 63 5.49 2.70 -23.33
N PRO A 64 6.26 1.66 -23.73
CA PRO A 64 5.70 0.47 -24.34
C PRO A 64 4.78 -0.23 -23.32
N PRO A 65 3.58 -0.70 -23.76
CA PRO A 65 2.64 -1.31 -22.83
C PRO A 65 3.21 -2.61 -22.24
N PRO A 66 2.91 -2.92 -20.96
CA PRO A 66 3.13 -4.26 -20.42
C PRO A 66 2.28 -5.30 -21.15
N SER A 67 2.72 -6.57 -21.06
CA SER A 67 1.90 -7.68 -21.55
C SER A 67 0.83 -8.09 -20.54
N ASP A 68 -0.26 -8.67 -21.04
CA ASP A 68 -1.25 -9.35 -20.23
C ASP A 68 -0.59 -10.44 -19.38
N THR A 69 -1.02 -10.58 -18.15
CA THR A 69 -0.44 -11.51 -17.20
C THR A 69 -1.55 -12.33 -16.54
N ALA A 70 -1.42 -13.65 -16.58
CA ALA A 70 -2.31 -14.56 -15.87
C ALA A 70 -1.47 -15.44 -14.93
N VAL A 71 -1.90 -15.52 -13.66
CA VAL A 71 -1.23 -16.32 -12.63
C VAL A 71 -2.25 -17.12 -11.83
N SER A 72 -1.83 -18.27 -11.33
CA SER A 72 -2.61 -19.05 -10.37
C SER A 72 -1.74 -19.41 -9.18
N PHE A 73 -2.26 -19.25 -7.97
CA PHE A 73 -1.53 -19.50 -6.72
C PHE A 73 -2.47 -19.92 -5.60
N ALA A 74 -1.93 -20.53 -4.55
CA ALA A 74 -2.67 -20.89 -3.37
C ALA A 74 -2.96 -19.66 -2.49
N ALA A 75 -4.21 -19.42 -2.13
CA ALA A 75 -4.58 -18.39 -1.16
C ALA A 75 -3.97 -18.70 0.22
N GLY A 76 -3.70 -17.66 1.01
CA GLY A 76 -3.17 -17.81 2.38
C GLY A 76 -1.71 -17.38 2.54
N ALA A 77 -1.00 -17.09 1.45
CA ALA A 77 0.34 -16.48 1.46
C ALA A 77 0.32 -15.12 0.75
N LEU A 78 1.34 -14.30 1.02
CA LEU A 78 1.57 -13.09 0.25
C LEU A 78 1.95 -13.46 -1.19
N HIS A 79 1.23 -12.90 -2.15
CA HIS A 79 1.56 -13.00 -3.56
C HIS A 79 1.61 -11.61 -4.19
N VAL A 80 2.65 -11.35 -5.00
CA VAL A 80 2.82 -10.06 -5.69
C VAL A 80 3.02 -10.33 -7.17
N VAL A 81 2.14 -9.76 -7.99
CA VAL A 81 2.26 -9.79 -9.45
C VAL A 81 2.90 -8.47 -9.89
N VAL A 82 4.05 -8.57 -10.57
CA VAL A 82 4.79 -7.42 -11.07
C VAL A 82 4.65 -7.34 -12.58
N LEU A 83 4.08 -6.23 -13.05
CA LEU A 83 4.00 -5.92 -14.47
C LEU A 83 5.13 -4.96 -14.83
N ARG A 84 5.74 -5.19 -16.00
CA ARG A 84 6.83 -4.37 -16.50
C ARG A 84 6.50 -3.83 -17.87
N HIS A 85 6.90 -2.59 -18.13
CA HIS A 85 6.91 -2.07 -19.50
C HIS A 85 7.68 -3.02 -20.41
N GLY A 86 7.30 -3.06 -21.67
CA GLY A 86 8.01 -3.85 -22.68
C GLY A 86 9.46 -3.41 -22.89
N PRO A 87 10.22 -4.20 -23.66
CA PRO A 87 11.58 -3.85 -24.03
C PRO A 87 11.68 -2.45 -24.64
N PRO A 88 12.87 -1.79 -24.58
CA PRO A 88 14.14 -2.35 -24.06
C PRO A 88 14.32 -2.22 -22.55
N GLU A 89 13.60 -1.36 -21.84
CA GLU A 89 13.95 -0.96 -20.47
C GLU A 89 13.39 -1.89 -19.39
N ASN A 90 12.27 -2.56 -19.63
CA ASN A 90 11.63 -3.48 -18.69
C ASN A 90 11.39 -2.88 -17.27
N VAL A 91 11.20 -1.58 -17.16
CA VAL A 91 10.93 -0.93 -15.87
C VAL A 91 9.56 -1.34 -15.33
N VAL A 92 9.43 -1.35 -14.01
CA VAL A 92 8.16 -1.75 -13.39
C VAL A 92 7.07 -0.71 -13.72
N PHE A 93 5.96 -1.20 -14.24
CA PHE A 93 4.75 -0.43 -14.52
C PHE A 93 3.81 -0.41 -13.32
N ALA A 94 3.54 -1.60 -12.77
CA ALA A 94 2.68 -1.74 -11.60
C ALA A 94 3.00 -3.02 -10.81
N GLU A 95 2.61 -3.00 -9.54
CA GLU A 95 2.63 -4.15 -8.64
C GLU A 95 1.22 -4.35 -8.08
N VAL A 96 0.70 -5.57 -8.18
CA VAL A 96 -0.58 -5.96 -7.56
C VAL A 96 -0.29 -6.95 -6.46
N SER A 97 -0.65 -6.58 -5.22
CA SER A 97 -0.32 -7.33 -4.02
C SER A 97 -1.56 -7.96 -3.41
N PHE A 98 -1.47 -9.26 -3.14
CA PHE A 98 -2.49 -10.09 -2.50
C PHE A 98 -1.94 -10.65 -1.18
N PRO A 99 -2.21 -10.01 -0.03
CA PRO A 99 -1.81 -10.52 1.27
C PRO A 99 -2.55 -11.84 1.62
N PRO A 100 -2.15 -12.56 2.68
CA PRO A 100 -2.69 -13.87 3.02
C PRO A 100 -4.21 -13.99 3.12
N ARG A 101 -4.91 -12.87 3.39
CA ARG A 101 -6.37 -12.82 3.52
C ARG A 101 -7.05 -12.02 2.40
N ALA A 102 -6.39 -11.87 1.26
CA ALA A 102 -6.90 -11.07 0.16
C ALA A 102 -8.18 -11.62 -0.49
N PHE A 103 -8.43 -12.91 -0.36
CA PHE A 103 -9.57 -13.59 -1.00
C PHE A 103 -10.57 -14.13 0.03
N ARG A 104 -11.84 -14.25 -0.39
CA ARG A 104 -12.93 -14.86 0.41
C ARG A 104 -12.96 -16.38 0.24
N VAL A 105 -11.81 -17.02 0.46
CA VAL A 105 -11.66 -18.48 0.38
C VAL A 105 -10.70 -18.96 1.48
N ASP A 106 -10.71 -20.25 1.73
CA ASP A 106 -9.81 -20.88 2.69
C ASP A 106 -8.36 -20.87 2.19
N SER A 107 -7.43 -20.91 3.13
CA SER A 107 -6.00 -21.03 2.84
C SER A 107 -5.73 -22.33 2.08
N GLY A 108 -4.84 -22.26 1.08
CA GLY A 108 -4.52 -23.39 0.20
C GLY A 108 -5.45 -23.54 -1.02
N ARG A 109 -6.59 -22.87 -1.06
CA ARG A 109 -7.45 -22.85 -2.24
C ARG A 109 -6.75 -22.15 -3.40
N VAL A 110 -6.70 -22.77 -4.56
CA VAL A 110 -6.13 -22.14 -5.76
C VAL A 110 -7.05 -21.03 -6.25
N VAL A 111 -6.46 -19.86 -6.48
CA VAL A 111 -7.10 -18.69 -7.08
C VAL A 111 -6.37 -18.32 -8.36
N SER A 112 -7.11 -17.88 -9.37
CA SER A 112 -6.55 -17.34 -10.61
C SER A 112 -6.78 -15.85 -10.66
N VAL A 113 -5.76 -15.12 -11.12
CA VAL A 113 -5.78 -13.67 -11.31
C VAL A 113 -5.28 -13.37 -12.72
N GLU A 114 -6.05 -12.58 -13.43
CA GLU A 114 -5.71 -12.07 -14.75
C GLU A 114 -5.61 -10.55 -14.68
N ILE A 115 -4.52 -9.99 -15.20
CA ILE A 115 -4.26 -8.56 -15.20
C ILE A 115 -3.96 -8.14 -16.63
N ARG A 116 -4.76 -7.22 -17.15
CA ARG A 116 -4.64 -6.66 -18.50
C ARG A 116 -4.32 -5.16 -18.42
N PRO A 117 -3.12 -4.73 -18.79
CA PRO A 117 -2.80 -3.31 -18.90
C PRO A 117 -3.69 -2.59 -19.92
N ARG A 118 -4.06 -1.35 -19.62
CA ARG A 118 -4.84 -0.52 -20.55
C ARG A 118 -3.90 0.26 -21.45
N PRO A 119 -4.00 0.12 -22.79
CA PRO A 119 -3.11 0.80 -23.71
C PRO A 119 -3.12 2.32 -23.56
N GLY A 120 -1.94 2.93 -23.62
CA GLY A 120 -1.76 4.40 -23.65
C GLY A 120 -1.98 5.13 -22.33
N VAL A 121 -2.38 4.43 -21.25
CA VAL A 121 -2.63 5.03 -19.94
C VAL A 121 -2.05 4.19 -18.80
N TYR A 122 -1.84 4.81 -17.64
CA TYR A 122 -1.57 4.06 -16.42
C TYR A 122 -2.87 3.47 -15.88
N GLY A 123 -3.18 2.27 -16.36
CA GLY A 123 -4.41 1.56 -16.02
C GLY A 123 -4.27 0.06 -16.15
N LEU A 124 -5.09 -0.66 -15.39
CA LEU A 124 -5.18 -2.12 -15.35
C LEU A 124 -6.63 -2.55 -15.31
N GLU A 125 -6.95 -3.64 -16.00
CA GLU A 125 -8.11 -4.44 -15.69
C GLU A 125 -7.65 -5.65 -14.87
N VAL A 126 -8.25 -5.87 -13.71
CA VAL A 126 -7.94 -6.98 -12.82
C VAL A 126 -9.17 -7.87 -12.71
N VAL A 127 -9.01 -9.15 -13.07
CA VAL A 127 -10.05 -10.17 -12.96
C VAL A 127 -9.55 -11.25 -12.00
N THR A 128 -10.37 -11.62 -11.03
CA THR A 128 -10.03 -12.66 -10.06
C THR A 128 -11.10 -13.74 -10.04
N SER A 129 -10.69 -15.00 -9.94
CA SER A 129 -11.62 -16.14 -9.88
C SER A 129 -12.42 -16.22 -8.58
N GLN A 130 -11.98 -15.47 -7.56
CA GLN A 130 -12.61 -15.42 -6.24
C GLN A 130 -12.77 -13.97 -5.78
N PRO A 131 -13.84 -13.64 -5.05
CA PRO A 131 -14.07 -12.30 -4.54
C PRO A 131 -12.93 -11.86 -3.62
N LEU A 132 -12.50 -10.60 -3.79
CA LEU A 132 -11.50 -9.99 -2.93
C LEU A 132 -12.09 -9.63 -1.55
N ARG A 133 -11.22 -9.62 -0.56
CA ARG A 133 -11.40 -8.97 0.75
C ARG A 133 -10.55 -7.72 0.84
N GLN A 134 -10.55 -7.09 2.00
CA GLN A 134 -9.65 -5.98 2.31
C GLN A 134 -8.18 -6.44 2.31
N GLY A 135 -7.29 -5.51 1.96
CA GLY A 135 -5.85 -5.68 2.01
C GLY A 135 -5.16 -5.88 0.68
N ALA A 136 -5.84 -6.37 -0.36
CA ALA A 136 -5.28 -6.34 -1.72
C ALA A 136 -5.04 -4.88 -2.14
N SER A 137 -3.97 -4.65 -2.91
CA SER A 137 -3.60 -3.29 -3.34
C SER A 137 -2.93 -3.30 -4.70
N VAL A 138 -3.03 -2.18 -5.39
CA VAL A 138 -2.28 -1.88 -6.60
C VAL A 138 -1.34 -0.72 -6.33
N THR A 139 -0.11 -0.79 -6.87
CA THR A 139 0.87 0.30 -6.85
C THR A 139 1.33 0.54 -8.28
N PHE A 140 1.05 1.72 -8.82
CA PHE A 140 1.58 2.16 -10.10
C PHE A 140 2.91 2.88 -9.91
N LYS A 141 3.88 2.62 -10.80
CA LYS A 141 5.20 3.28 -10.85
C LYS A 141 5.29 4.06 -12.15
N TYR A 142 5.03 5.34 -12.10
CA TYR A 142 4.76 6.14 -13.30
C TYR A 142 5.88 7.11 -13.70
N ALA A 143 6.89 7.35 -12.86
CA ALA A 143 7.88 8.41 -13.11
C ALA A 143 8.57 8.30 -14.49
N ARG A 144 8.95 7.09 -14.89
CA ARG A 144 9.76 6.89 -16.11
C ARG A 144 9.06 7.32 -17.39
N TYR A 145 7.75 7.08 -17.49
CA TYR A 145 6.97 7.35 -18.67
C TYR A 145 5.75 8.23 -18.36
N PHE A 146 5.92 9.13 -17.38
CA PHE A 146 4.89 10.12 -17.03
C PHE A 146 4.60 10.99 -18.25
N SER A 147 3.33 11.08 -18.63
CA SER A 147 2.87 11.96 -19.67
C SER A 147 1.57 12.65 -19.23
N ALA A 148 1.69 13.93 -18.89
CA ALA A 148 0.52 14.73 -18.55
C ALA A 148 -0.24 15.10 -19.82
N PRO A 149 -1.53 14.74 -19.98
CA PRO A 149 -2.30 15.16 -21.13
C PRO A 149 -2.46 16.68 -21.17
N ALA A 150 -2.61 17.26 -22.38
CA ALA A 150 -2.70 18.71 -22.55
C ALA A 150 -3.77 19.37 -21.67
N ARG A 151 -4.93 18.71 -21.49
CA ARG A 151 -6.01 19.17 -20.60
C ARG A 151 -5.61 19.24 -19.13
N ALA A 152 -4.60 18.48 -18.69
CA ALA A 152 -4.12 18.53 -17.30
C ALA A 152 -3.48 19.89 -16.99
N ARG A 153 -2.68 20.44 -17.91
CA ARG A 153 -2.07 21.77 -17.75
C ARG A 153 -3.11 22.88 -17.68
N ILE A 154 -4.18 22.75 -18.46
CA ILE A 154 -5.29 23.71 -18.44
C ILE A 154 -6.01 23.65 -17.07
N ALA A 155 -6.30 22.44 -16.56
CA ALA A 155 -7.07 22.25 -15.35
C ALA A 155 -6.25 22.53 -14.06
N PHE A 156 -4.95 22.20 -14.04
CA PHE A 156 -4.09 22.28 -12.86
C PHE A 156 -3.01 23.36 -12.91
N GLY A 157 -2.82 24.01 -14.06
CA GLY A 157 -1.80 25.05 -14.25
C GLY A 157 -0.38 24.54 -14.44
N SER A 158 -0.04 23.32 -13.95
CA SER A 158 1.27 22.70 -14.15
C SER A 158 1.21 21.18 -14.01
N ASP A 159 2.22 20.50 -14.58
CA ASP A 159 2.39 19.05 -14.46
C ASP A 159 2.59 18.61 -12.98
N VAL A 160 3.28 19.43 -12.20
CA VAL A 160 3.51 19.16 -10.75
C VAL A 160 2.21 19.19 -9.95
N LEU A 161 1.33 20.15 -10.20
CA LEU A 161 0.04 20.24 -9.52
C LEU A 161 -0.89 19.10 -9.97
N TYR A 162 -0.88 18.76 -11.25
CA TYR A 162 -1.58 17.60 -11.76
C TYR A 162 -1.08 16.30 -11.10
N GLU A 163 0.23 16.10 -11.07
CA GLU A 163 0.83 14.92 -10.43
C GLU A 163 0.43 14.79 -8.96
N ARG A 164 0.42 15.89 -8.21
CA ARG A 164 -0.03 15.90 -6.80
C ARG A 164 -1.50 15.53 -6.63
N ALA A 165 -2.34 15.85 -7.61
CA ALA A 165 -3.77 15.55 -7.62
C ALA A 165 -4.11 14.12 -8.04
N LEU A 166 -3.13 13.34 -8.55
CA LEU A 166 -3.35 11.97 -9.01
C LEU A 166 -3.79 11.06 -7.86
N ALA A 167 -4.79 10.24 -8.14
CA ALA A 167 -5.27 9.13 -7.34
C ALA A 167 -5.52 7.92 -8.23
N VAL A 168 -5.59 6.73 -7.62
CA VAL A 168 -6.09 5.54 -8.34
C VAL A 168 -7.61 5.56 -8.30
N GLY A 169 -8.24 5.51 -9.45
CA GLY A 169 -9.68 5.43 -9.59
C GLY A 169 -10.13 4.06 -10.08
N GLN A 170 -11.20 3.54 -9.50
CA GLN A 170 -11.89 2.37 -9.99
C GLN A 170 -13.06 2.80 -10.88
N VAL A 171 -13.09 2.29 -12.11
CA VAL A 171 -14.22 2.51 -13.02
C VAL A 171 -15.46 1.83 -12.46
N GLN A 172 -16.54 2.57 -12.32
CA GLN A 172 -17.80 2.05 -11.81
C GLN A 172 -18.58 1.30 -12.88
N ALA A 173 -19.54 0.46 -12.47
CA ALA A 173 -20.40 -0.26 -13.38
C ALA A 173 -21.05 0.71 -14.39
N GLY A 174 -21.04 0.32 -15.68
CA GLY A 174 -21.52 1.17 -16.77
C GLY A 174 -20.52 2.18 -17.29
N GLY A 175 -19.32 2.31 -16.69
CA GLY A 175 -18.20 3.11 -17.22
C GLY A 175 -18.35 4.64 -17.13
N SER A 176 -19.50 5.16 -16.65
CA SER A 176 -19.79 6.59 -16.62
C SER A 176 -19.15 7.37 -15.46
N ALA A 177 -18.66 6.66 -14.45
CA ALA A 177 -18.07 7.25 -13.26
C ALA A 177 -16.78 6.55 -12.84
N LEU A 178 -15.91 7.30 -12.16
CA LEU A 178 -14.66 6.85 -11.58
C LEU A 178 -14.67 7.12 -10.07
N ALA A 179 -14.55 6.08 -9.26
CA ALA A 179 -14.37 6.21 -7.82
C ALA A 179 -12.89 6.37 -7.52
N LEU A 180 -12.45 7.59 -7.21
CA LEU A 180 -11.09 7.86 -6.75
C LEU A 180 -10.92 7.30 -5.35
N LEU A 181 -10.03 6.32 -5.23
CA LEU A 181 -9.77 5.57 -4.00
C LEU A 181 -8.76 6.33 -3.12
N PRO A 182 -8.78 6.10 -1.80
CA PRO A 182 -7.74 6.57 -0.91
C PRO A 182 -6.37 6.11 -1.43
N SER A 183 -5.57 7.06 -1.87
CA SER A 183 -4.28 6.78 -2.50
C SER A 183 -3.15 7.34 -1.66
N SER A 184 -2.06 6.60 -1.53
CA SER A 184 -0.85 6.99 -0.83
C SER A 184 0.35 6.97 -1.77
N ARG A 185 1.40 7.69 -1.42
CA ARG A 185 2.66 7.74 -2.16
C ARG A 185 3.77 7.13 -1.30
N PRO A 186 4.02 5.80 -1.41
CA PRO A 186 5.11 5.16 -0.67
C PRO A 186 6.49 5.76 -0.99
N THR A 187 6.66 6.18 -2.24
CA THR A 187 7.78 7.00 -2.74
C THR A 187 7.24 8.09 -3.66
N ALA A 188 8.07 9.05 -4.03
CA ALA A 188 7.63 10.23 -4.79
C ALA A 188 6.90 9.91 -6.10
N ASP A 189 7.29 8.81 -6.74
CA ASP A 189 6.87 8.36 -8.08
C ASP A 189 5.93 7.14 -8.08
N ASN A 190 5.50 6.70 -6.91
CA ASN A 190 4.62 5.55 -6.74
C ASN A 190 3.26 6.00 -6.21
N LEU A 191 2.21 5.46 -6.79
CA LEU A 191 0.84 5.69 -6.33
C LEU A 191 0.19 4.36 -5.96
N ARG A 192 -0.12 4.18 -4.68
CA ARG A 192 -0.71 2.96 -4.13
C ARG A 192 -2.15 3.21 -3.67
N ALA A 193 -3.04 2.28 -4.00
CA ALA A 193 -4.41 2.27 -3.51
C ALA A 193 -4.91 0.86 -3.19
N PRO A 194 -5.98 0.71 -2.39
CA PRO A 194 -6.63 -0.57 -2.19
C PRO A 194 -7.21 -1.11 -3.49
N LEU A 195 -7.31 -2.43 -3.57
CA LEU A 195 -7.96 -3.18 -4.65
C LEU A 195 -9.19 -3.88 -4.06
N PRO A 196 -10.36 -3.21 -3.99
CA PRO A 196 -11.54 -3.73 -3.30
C PRO A 196 -12.25 -4.87 -4.04
N ALA A 197 -12.17 -4.92 -5.38
CA ALA A 197 -12.86 -5.88 -6.23
C ALA A 197 -12.13 -6.08 -7.57
N SER A 198 -12.56 -7.05 -8.37
CA SER A 198 -12.23 -7.11 -9.79
C SER A 198 -12.76 -5.86 -10.50
N GLY A 199 -12.08 -5.40 -11.55
CA GLY A 199 -12.50 -4.25 -12.32
C GLY A 199 -11.35 -3.49 -12.97
N ILE A 200 -11.66 -2.33 -13.54
CA ILE A 200 -10.71 -1.46 -14.21
C ILE A 200 -10.24 -0.37 -13.23
N TYR A 201 -8.95 -0.21 -13.12
CA TYR A 201 -8.26 0.77 -12.29
C TYR A 201 -7.43 1.69 -13.15
N LEU A 202 -7.56 3.00 -12.97
CA LEU A 202 -6.85 4.03 -13.73
C LEU A 202 -6.19 5.01 -12.77
N VAL A 203 -5.00 5.49 -13.12
CA VAL A 203 -4.41 6.64 -12.44
C VAL A 203 -5.03 7.90 -13.04
N ALA A 204 -5.70 8.72 -12.23
CA ALA A 204 -6.40 9.89 -12.72
C ALA A 204 -6.47 10.98 -11.65
N ALA A 205 -6.75 12.22 -12.11
CA ALA A 205 -7.08 13.34 -11.25
C ALA A 205 -8.47 13.89 -11.59
N ALA A 206 -9.13 14.47 -10.60
CA ALA A 206 -10.35 15.23 -10.78
C ALA A 206 -10.01 16.73 -10.72
N PRO A 207 -10.35 17.51 -11.75
CA PRO A 207 -10.15 18.97 -11.77
C PRO A 207 -11.02 19.68 -10.75
#